data_eeb179a585fe4d32008e11b33487f53d
#
_entry.id   eeb179a585fe4d32008e11b33487f53d
#
_cell.length_a   1.000
_cell.length_b   1.000
_cell.length_c   1.000
_cell.angle_alpha   90.00
_cell.angle_beta   90.00
_cell.angle_gamma   90.00
#
_symmetry.space_group_name_H-M   'P 1'
#
loop_
_entity.id
_entity.type
_entity.pdbx_description
1 polymer ?
#
loop_
_entity_poly.entity_id
_entity_poly.type
_entity_poly.pdbx_seq_one_letter_code
_entity_poly.pdbx_strand_id
1 'polypeptide(L)'
;QYYNVYQKGALMGLCLDIRLRQLSNGEKGLRDVMLQLSEKFGKNKAFEDDELFNEITKLTYPEIGEFFSKYVAGTEKLPLEETLNAVGIRYKEEEKFMDYSLGIGNKDIGVTPVDNKPKLQIANTEHLNEMGRAIGFEKGDVLIAINGDTIPDLGPQLGMFIQQKMMALPMSKALSYTVLRTDSTGALKPVELSAPVTQVELSRKHMLTFDTEATEAQLALREAWLKE
;
A
#
# COMPACT_ATOMS: atom_id res chain seq x y z
N GLN A 1 9.98 14.16 1.21
CA GLN A 1 11.26 13.50 1.59
C GLN A 1 11.28 13.06 3.07
N TYR A 2 10.75 13.85 4.01
CA TYR A 2 10.76 13.56 5.46
C TYR A 2 9.98 12.27 5.83
N TYR A 3 8.78 12.08 5.29
CA TYR A 3 7.96 10.88 5.57
C TYR A 3 8.63 9.57 5.18
N ASN A 4 9.44 9.57 4.12
CA ASN A 4 10.10 8.37 3.63
C ASN A 4 11.20 7.85 4.58
N VAL A 5 11.89 8.74 5.32
CA VAL A 5 12.95 8.36 6.26
C VAL A 5 12.38 7.60 7.46
N TYR A 6 11.29 8.08 8.06
CA TYR A 6 10.66 7.42 9.19
C TYR A 6 10.03 6.06 8.80
N GLN A 7 9.33 6.01 7.68
CA GLN A 7 8.71 4.78 7.21
C GLN A 7 9.76 3.72 6.85
N LYS A 8 10.82 4.12 6.15
CA LYS A 8 11.93 3.23 5.81
C LYS A 8 12.66 2.76 7.09
N GLY A 9 12.90 3.66 8.03
CA GLY A 9 13.49 3.32 9.32
C GLY A 9 12.66 2.31 10.12
N ALA A 10 11.33 2.47 10.16
CA ALA A 10 10.44 1.52 10.81
C ALA A 10 10.48 0.13 10.15
N LEU A 11 10.51 0.06 8.82
CA LEU A 11 10.66 -1.22 8.09
C LEU A 11 12.03 -1.87 8.31
N MET A 12 13.10 -1.07 8.38
CA MET A 12 14.43 -1.56 8.74
C MET A 12 14.44 -2.13 10.15
N GLY A 13 13.83 -1.43 11.11
CA GLY A 13 13.69 -1.88 12.50
C GLY A 13 12.92 -3.20 12.60
N LEU A 14 11.81 -3.34 11.86
CA LEU A 14 11.03 -4.57 11.78
C LEU A 14 11.87 -5.74 11.25
N CYS A 15 12.59 -5.54 10.14
CA CYS A 15 13.46 -6.59 9.58
C CYS A 15 14.58 -6.97 10.54
N LEU A 16 15.18 -5.98 11.18
CA LEU A 16 16.26 -6.20 12.15
C LEU A 16 15.77 -6.94 13.40
N ASP A 17 14.60 -6.58 13.92
CA ASP A 17 14.01 -7.25 15.09
C ASP A 17 13.72 -8.72 14.83
N ILE A 18 13.03 -9.03 13.72
CA ILE A 18 12.75 -10.42 13.34
C ILE A 18 14.05 -11.19 13.09
N ARG A 19 15.06 -10.58 12.46
CA ARG A 19 16.35 -11.23 12.22
C ARG A 19 17.09 -11.54 13.52
N LEU A 20 17.11 -10.63 14.48
CA LEU A 20 17.66 -10.85 15.81
C LEU A 20 16.97 -12.02 16.51
N ARG A 21 15.67 -12.09 16.46
CA ARG A 21 14.88 -13.19 17.04
C ARG A 21 15.16 -14.52 16.35
N GLN A 22 15.31 -14.55 15.02
CA GLN A 22 15.73 -15.75 14.30
C GLN A 22 17.08 -16.28 14.81
N LEU A 23 18.08 -15.38 14.92
CA LEU A 23 19.45 -15.75 15.35
C LEU A 23 19.53 -16.16 16.81
N SER A 24 18.61 -15.67 17.65
CA SER A 24 18.54 -15.95 19.09
C SER A 24 17.50 -17.02 19.46
N ASN A 25 16.88 -17.71 18.48
CA ASN A 25 15.76 -18.62 18.73
C ASN A 25 14.58 -17.98 19.49
N GLY A 26 14.29 -16.71 19.20
CA GLY A 26 13.18 -15.95 19.80
C GLY A 26 13.52 -15.19 21.09
N GLU A 27 14.73 -15.38 21.63
CA GLU A 27 15.10 -14.86 22.95
C GLU A 27 15.39 -13.35 22.98
N LYS A 28 15.95 -12.80 21.88
CA LYS A 28 16.39 -11.39 21.81
C LYS A 28 15.79 -10.68 20.60
N GLY A 29 15.23 -9.50 20.83
CA GLY A 29 14.76 -8.58 19.82
C GLY A 29 15.53 -7.27 19.80
N LEU A 30 15.09 -6.32 19.00
CA LEU A 30 15.71 -4.99 18.87
C LEU A 30 15.68 -4.22 20.19
N ARG A 31 14.61 -4.37 20.98
CA ARG A 31 14.48 -3.74 22.30
C ARG A 31 15.58 -4.16 23.25
N ASP A 32 15.93 -5.44 23.30
CA ASP A 32 17.00 -5.96 24.17
C ASP A 32 18.35 -5.37 23.78
N VAL A 33 18.60 -5.23 22.47
CA VAL A 33 19.82 -4.59 21.95
C VAL A 33 19.88 -3.13 22.37
N MET A 34 18.76 -2.39 22.29
CA MET A 34 18.69 -0.99 22.73
C MET A 34 18.91 -0.85 24.23
N LEU A 35 18.42 -1.76 25.07
CA LEU A 35 18.67 -1.78 26.50
C LEU A 35 20.17 -2.02 26.78
N GLN A 36 20.79 -3.01 26.15
CA GLN A 36 22.23 -3.29 26.29
C GLN A 36 23.10 -2.11 25.84
N LEU A 37 22.73 -1.44 24.75
CA LEU A 37 23.41 -0.21 24.32
C LEU A 37 23.28 0.90 25.36
N SER A 38 22.09 1.08 25.96
CA SER A 38 21.86 2.11 26.96
C SER A 38 22.62 1.86 28.26
N GLU A 39 22.82 0.60 28.62
CA GLU A 39 23.68 0.22 29.78
C GLU A 39 25.16 0.50 29.49
N LYS A 40 25.62 0.17 28.28
CA LYS A 40 27.01 0.35 27.84
C LYS A 40 27.39 1.83 27.64
N PHE A 41 26.48 2.61 27.07
CA PHE A 41 26.68 3.98 26.59
C PHE A 41 25.74 5.02 27.24
N GLY A 42 25.25 4.80 28.44
CA GLY A 42 24.33 5.69 29.14
C GLY A 42 24.86 7.11 29.39
N LYS A 43 24.25 7.84 30.32
CA LYS A 43 24.52 9.28 30.59
C LYS A 43 25.99 9.68 30.70
N ASN A 44 26.86 8.76 31.10
CA ASN A 44 28.27 9.06 31.44
C ASN A 44 29.26 8.61 30.36
N LYS A 45 28.81 7.99 29.26
CA LYS A 45 29.68 7.48 28.21
C LYS A 45 28.98 7.62 26.86
N ALA A 46 29.42 8.56 26.03
CA ALA A 46 29.00 8.69 24.67
C ALA A 46 29.55 7.56 23.80
N PHE A 47 28.90 7.25 22.70
CA PHE A 47 29.43 6.44 21.58
C PHE A 47 29.74 7.38 20.42
N GLU A 48 30.65 6.94 19.54
CA GLU A 48 30.90 7.61 18.27
C GLU A 48 29.86 7.13 17.26
N ASP A 49 29.19 8.06 16.57
CA ASP A 49 28.11 7.74 15.62
C ASP A 49 28.52 6.72 14.55
N ASP A 50 29.76 6.83 14.05
CA ASP A 50 30.31 5.93 13.03
C ASP A 50 30.57 4.50 13.56
N GLU A 51 30.65 4.31 14.86
CA GLU A 51 30.88 3.01 15.51
C GLU A 51 29.57 2.30 15.92
N LEU A 52 28.42 2.94 15.80
CA LEU A 52 27.14 2.40 16.28
C LEU A 52 26.84 1.02 15.71
N PHE A 53 26.98 0.83 14.40
CA PHE A 53 26.70 -0.46 13.75
C PHE A 53 27.70 -1.54 14.16
N ASN A 54 28.97 -1.18 14.33
CA ASN A 54 29.99 -2.08 14.84
C ASN A 54 29.70 -2.51 16.28
N GLU A 55 29.25 -1.58 17.11
CA GLU A 55 28.88 -1.87 18.51
C GLU A 55 27.65 -2.78 18.60
N ILE A 56 26.62 -2.56 17.77
CA ILE A 56 25.46 -3.45 17.70
C ILE A 56 25.89 -4.85 17.22
N THR A 57 26.74 -4.93 16.20
CA THR A 57 27.24 -6.20 15.69
C THR A 57 28.03 -6.99 16.75
N LYS A 58 28.88 -6.31 17.55
CA LYS A 58 29.63 -6.93 18.65
C LYS A 58 28.72 -7.43 19.78
N LEU A 59 27.60 -6.77 20.03
CA LEU A 59 26.62 -7.15 21.06
C LEU A 59 25.67 -8.27 20.60
N THR A 60 25.65 -8.54 19.29
CA THR A 60 24.69 -9.47 18.68
C THR A 60 25.40 -10.54 17.85
N TYR A 61 25.23 -10.49 16.55
CA TYR A 61 25.71 -11.52 15.62
C TYR A 61 26.40 -10.88 14.40
N PRO A 62 27.40 -11.54 13.79
CA PRO A 62 28.06 -11.05 12.56
C PRO A 62 27.06 -10.77 11.41
N GLU A 63 25.98 -11.57 11.31
CA GLU A 63 24.94 -11.43 10.32
C GLU A 63 24.16 -10.11 10.41
N ILE A 64 24.17 -9.49 11.60
CA ILE A 64 23.59 -8.14 11.81
C ILE A 64 24.49 -7.08 11.17
N GLY A 65 25.81 -7.26 11.21
CA GLY A 65 26.76 -6.42 10.47
C GLY A 65 26.56 -6.48 8.96
N GLU A 66 26.29 -7.68 8.42
CA GLU A 66 25.93 -7.85 7.02
C GLU A 66 24.62 -7.15 6.69
N PHE A 67 23.62 -7.25 7.56
CA PHE A 67 22.34 -6.55 7.41
C PHE A 67 22.56 -5.03 7.28
N PHE A 68 23.36 -4.43 8.16
CA PHE A 68 23.67 -3.01 8.08
C PHE A 68 24.39 -2.64 6.78
N SER A 69 25.37 -3.43 6.38
CA SER A 69 26.14 -3.18 5.15
C SER A 69 25.26 -3.23 3.90
N LYS A 70 24.32 -4.17 3.80
CA LYS A 70 23.46 -4.36 2.64
C LYS A 70 22.29 -3.37 2.59
N TYR A 71 21.58 -3.23 3.69
CA TYR A 71 20.24 -2.60 3.70
C TYR A 71 20.21 -1.20 4.32
N VAL A 72 21.20 -0.82 5.12
CA VAL A 72 21.26 0.49 5.77
C VAL A 72 22.29 1.39 5.10
N ALA A 73 23.54 0.97 5.01
CA ALA A 73 24.59 1.70 4.32
C ALA A 73 24.59 1.43 2.81
N GLY A 74 24.16 0.25 2.39
CA GLY A 74 24.04 -0.16 0.99
C GLY A 74 22.74 0.31 0.32
N THR A 75 22.55 -0.19 -0.90
CA THR A 75 21.39 0.17 -1.75
C THR A 75 20.45 -1.00 -2.01
N GLU A 76 20.67 -2.15 -1.37
CA GLU A 76 19.81 -3.31 -1.55
C GLU A 76 18.41 -3.05 -0.97
N LYS A 77 17.39 -3.62 -1.62
CA LYS A 77 16.02 -3.59 -1.11
C LYS A 77 15.94 -4.42 0.17
N LEU A 78 15.17 -3.93 1.16
CA LEU A 78 14.90 -4.70 2.38
C LEU A 78 14.32 -6.07 2.04
N PRO A 79 14.76 -7.15 2.70
CA PRO A 79 14.32 -8.52 2.45
C PRO A 79 12.96 -8.81 3.10
N LEU A 80 11.93 -8.02 2.75
CA LEU A 80 10.61 -8.07 3.40
C LEU A 80 9.95 -9.45 3.26
N GLU A 81 10.06 -10.08 2.08
CA GLU A 81 9.47 -11.38 1.82
C GLU A 81 10.11 -12.46 2.71
N GLU A 82 11.44 -12.54 2.73
CA GLU A 82 12.19 -13.49 3.57
C GLU A 82 11.91 -13.24 5.05
N THR A 83 11.96 -11.98 5.48
CA THR A 83 11.75 -11.57 6.87
C THR A 83 10.35 -11.96 7.37
N LEU A 84 9.33 -11.62 6.60
CA LEU A 84 7.94 -11.90 6.98
C LEU A 84 7.61 -13.38 6.89
N ASN A 85 8.18 -14.09 5.91
CA ASN A 85 8.04 -15.54 5.81
C ASN A 85 8.60 -16.26 7.06
N ALA A 86 9.69 -15.74 7.65
CA ALA A 86 10.26 -16.31 8.86
C ALA A 86 9.30 -16.34 10.05
N VAL A 87 8.31 -15.46 10.08
CA VAL A 87 7.24 -15.40 11.08
C VAL A 87 5.89 -15.89 10.54
N GLY A 88 5.90 -16.67 9.44
CA GLY A 88 4.70 -17.27 8.85
C GLY A 88 3.73 -16.23 8.28
N ILE A 89 4.24 -15.13 7.74
CA ILE A 89 3.47 -14.12 7.01
C ILE A 89 3.96 -14.13 5.56
N ARG A 90 3.05 -14.38 4.63
CA ARG A 90 3.30 -14.26 3.19
C ARG A 90 3.22 -12.80 2.80
N TYR A 91 4.27 -12.29 2.19
CA TYR A 91 4.32 -10.96 1.59
C TYR A 91 4.42 -11.07 0.07
N LYS A 92 3.60 -10.29 -0.62
CA LYS A 92 3.70 -10.10 -2.07
C LYS A 92 3.83 -8.61 -2.37
N GLU A 93 4.92 -8.22 -3.06
CA GLU A 93 5.13 -6.82 -3.48
C GLU A 93 4.01 -6.37 -4.42
N GLU A 94 3.60 -7.24 -5.33
CA GLU A 94 2.46 -7.03 -6.23
C GLU A 94 1.75 -8.36 -6.51
N GLU A 95 0.42 -8.33 -6.47
CA GLU A 95 -0.43 -9.46 -6.85
C GLU A 95 -1.42 -8.99 -7.91
N LYS A 96 -1.40 -9.66 -9.07
CA LYS A 96 -2.34 -9.44 -10.16
C LYS A 96 -3.49 -10.44 -10.06
N PHE A 97 -4.70 -9.99 -10.31
CA PHE A 97 -5.89 -10.81 -10.26
C PHE A 97 -6.96 -10.25 -11.21
N MET A 98 -7.88 -11.10 -11.65
CA MET A 98 -9.03 -10.69 -12.46
C MET A 98 -10.20 -10.35 -11.55
N ASP A 99 -10.78 -9.17 -11.72
CA ASP A 99 -11.98 -8.76 -10.98
C ASP A 99 -12.75 -7.68 -11.75
N TYR A 100 -13.95 -7.37 -11.29
CA TYR A 100 -14.76 -6.29 -11.83
C TYR A 100 -14.26 -4.94 -11.36
N SER A 101 -14.41 -3.91 -12.20
CA SER A 101 -13.96 -2.55 -11.90
C SER A 101 -14.95 -1.52 -12.45
N LEU A 102 -15.07 -0.39 -11.75
CA LEU A 102 -15.77 0.80 -12.25
C LEU A 102 -14.97 1.54 -13.34
N GLY A 103 -13.80 1.04 -13.72
CA GLY A 103 -12.99 1.59 -14.81
C GLY A 103 -12.06 2.72 -14.41
N ILE A 104 -12.27 3.34 -13.26
CA ILE A 104 -11.51 4.48 -12.74
C ILE A 104 -10.98 4.19 -11.34
N GLY A 105 -9.80 4.70 -11.03
CA GLY A 105 -9.15 4.60 -9.72
C GLY A 105 -8.75 5.96 -9.15
N ASN A 106 -8.19 5.95 -7.95
CA ASN A 106 -7.81 7.20 -7.25
C ASN A 106 -6.81 8.06 -8.01
N LYS A 107 -6.03 7.50 -8.94
CA LYS A 107 -5.06 8.22 -9.76
C LYS A 107 -5.69 8.92 -10.96
N ASP A 108 -6.88 8.49 -11.33
CA ASP A 108 -7.60 8.97 -12.52
C ASP A 108 -8.53 10.14 -12.18
N ILE A 109 -8.93 10.26 -10.90
CA ILE A 109 -9.92 11.23 -10.45
C ILE A 109 -9.29 12.43 -9.73
N GLY A 110 -9.92 13.58 -9.92
CA GLY A 110 -9.69 14.83 -9.20
C GLY A 110 -11.02 15.46 -8.80
N VAL A 111 -10.95 16.67 -8.26
CA VAL A 111 -12.12 17.45 -7.86
C VAL A 111 -12.14 18.77 -8.63
N THR A 112 -13.30 19.11 -9.16
CA THR A 112 -13.53 20.40 -9.85
C THR A 112 -14.82 21.05 -9.36
N PRO A 113 -14.90 22.39 -9.27
CA PRO A 113 -16.14 23.05 -8.95
C PRO A 113 -17.09 23.08 -10.16
N VAL A 114 -18.34 22.67 -9.97
CA VAL A 114 -19.44 22.85 -10.91
C VAL A 114 -20.60 23.47 -10.13
N ASP A 115 -21.12 24.61 -10.55
CA ASP A 115 -22.17 25.36 -9.86
C ASP A 115 -21.86 25.60 -8.37
N ASN A 116 -20.60 25.96 -8.06
CA ASN A 116 -20.07 26.16 -6.69
C ASN A 116 -20.08 24.90 -5.79
N LYS A 117 -20.27 23.71 -6.37
CA LYS A 117 -20.18 22.44 -5.65
C LYS A 117 -18.97 21.62 -6.14
N PRO A 118 -18.22 20.98 -5.24
CA PRO A 118 -17.13 20.11 -5.62
C PRO A 118 -17.69 18.82 -6.25
N LYS A 119 -17.26 18.49 -7.46
CA LYS A 119 -17.63 17.27 -8.20
C LYS A 119 -16.39 16.46 -8.56
N LEU A 120 -16.55 15.16 -8.69
CA LEU A 120 -15.50 14.28 -9.22
C LEU A 120 -15.28 14.54 -10.71
N GLN A 121 -14.02 14.58 -11.13
CA GLN A 121 -13.62 14.79 -12.51
C GLN A 121 -12.55 13.76 -12.89
N ILE A 122 -12.53 13.35 -14.15
CA ILE A 122 -11.41 12.60 -14.72
C ILE A 122 -10.23 13.58 -14.89
N ALA A 123 -9.25 13.47 -13.99
CA ALA A 123 -8.06 14.33 -14.00
C ALA A 123 -6.96 13.76 -14.91
N ASN A 124 -6.92 12.42 -15.06
CA ASN A 124 -5.92 11.71 -15.83
C ASN A 124 -6.55 10.45 -16.46
N THR A 125 -6.13 10.11 -17.66
CA THR A 125 -6.57 8.89 -18.40
C THR A 125 -5.44 7.88 -18.60
N GLU A 126 -4.22 8.19 -18.19
CA GLU A 126 -3.04 7.32 -18.39
C GLU A 126 -3.11 6.02 -17.58
N HIS A 127 -3.79 6.04 -16.43
CA HIS A 127 -3.87 4.91 -15.51
C HIS A 127 -5.19 4.14 -15.62
N LEU A 128 -6.09 4.54 -16.53
CA LEU A 128 -7.35 3.83 -16.75
C LEU A 128 -7.08 2.35 -17.08
N ASN A 129 -7.79 1.46 -16.41
CA ASN A 129 -7.78 0.04 -16.76
C ASN A 129 -8.57 -0.22 -18.07
N GLU A 130 -8.66 -1.48 -18.51
CA GLU A 130 -9.36 -1.84 -19.74
C GLU A 130 -10.82 -1.41 -19.74
N MET A 131 -11.51 -1.51 -18.60
CA MET A 131 -12.90 -1.08 -18.45
C MET A 131 -13.04 0.43 -18.63
N GLY A 132 -12.18 1.23 -17.99
CA GLY A 132 -12.20 2.69 -18.14
C GLY A 132 -11.91 3.17 -19.56
N ARG A 133 -10.99 2.49 -20.24
CA ARG A 133 -10.72 2.75 -21.66
C ARG A 133 -11.91 2.37 -22.56
N ALA A 134 -12.56 1.23 -22.27
CA ALA A 134 -13.74 0.79 -23.02
C ALA A 134 -14.94 1.74 -22.85
N ILE A 135 -15.12 2.33 -21.66
CA ILE A 135 -16.15 3.35 -21.39
C ILE A 135 -15.90 4.62 -22.21
N GLY A 136 -14.64 4.97 -22.49
CA GLY A 136 -14.29 6.12 -23.29
C GLY A 136 -14.24 7.43 -22.50
N PHE A 137 -13.77 7.41 -21.28
CA PHE A 137 -13.50 8.61 -20.50
C PHE A 137 -12.47 9.52 -21.17
N GLU A 138 -12.70 10.82 -21.07
CA GLU A 138 -11.75 11.84 -21.46
C GLU A 138 -11.33 12.69 -20.24
N LYS A 139 -10.12 13.22 -20.30
CA LYS A 139 -9.67 14.17 -19.28
C LYS A 139 -10.57 15.40 -19.28
N GLY A 140 -11.08 15.75 -18.11
CA GLY A 140 -12.01 16.87 -17.94
C GLY A 140 -13.47 16.42 -17.76
N ASP A 141 -13.82 15.17 -18.04
CA ASP A 141 -15.17 14.64 -17.82
C ASP A 141 -15.56 14.76 -16.35
N VAL A 142 -16.66 15.47 -16.06
CA VAL A 142 -17.20 15.56 -14.70
C VAL A 142 -18.23 14.46 -14.50
N LEU A 143 -18.02 13.62 -13.48
CA LEU A 143 -18.86 12.47 -13.19
C LEU A 143 -20.17 12.90 -12.52
N ILE A 144 -21.31 12.56 -13.12
CA ILE A 144 -22.65 12.94 -12.64
C ILE A 144 -23.44 11.74 -12.13
N ALA A 145 -23.46 10.64 -12.88
CA ALA A 145 -24.23 9.45 -12.51
C ALA A 145 -23.51 8.16 -12.94
N ILE A 146 -23.83 7.05 -12.26
CA ILE A 146 -23.41 5.68 -12.59
C ILE A 146 -24.66 4.81 -12.69
N ASN A 147 -24.87 4.17 -13.85
CA ASN A 147 -26.05 3.37 -14.14
C ASN A 147 -27.38 4.11 -13.83
N GLY A 148 -27.44 5.39 -14.19
CA GLY A 148 -28.61 6.25 -13.96
C GLY A 148 -28.74 6.82 -12.55
N ASP A 149 -27.99 6.34 -11.58
CA ASP A 149 -28.04 6.87 -10.20
C ASP A 149 -27.05 8.02 -10.03
N THR A 150 -27.54 9.16 -9.55
CA THR A 150 -26.72 10.36 -9.34
C THR A 150 -25.64 10.11 -8.28
N ILE A 151 -24.39 10.46 -8.61
CA ILE A 151 -23.28 10.40 -7.69
C ILE A 151 -23.49 11.42 -6.56
N PRO A 152 -23.49 11.01 -5.29
CA PRO A 152 -23.67 11.94 -4.18
C PRO A 152 -22.50 12.93 -4.08
N ASP A 153 -22.73 14.03 -3.36
CA ASP A 153 -21.68 15.01 -3.08
C ASP A 153 -20.55 14.38 -2.26
N LEU A 154 -19.36 14.99 -2.32
CA LEU A 154 -18.18 14.49 -1.62
C LEU A 154 -18.43 14.40 -0.12
N GLY A 155 -18.33 13.18 0.42
CA GLY A 155 -18.61 12.90 1.82
C GLY A 155 -18.77 11.42 2.09
N PRO A 156 -19.19 11.03 3.32
CA PRO A 156 -19.30 9.62 3.73
C PRO A 156 -20.23 8.77 2.84
N GLN A 157 -21.28 9.39 2.28
CA GLN A 157 -22.24 8.71 1.41
C GLN A 157 -21.63 8.26 0.08
N LEU A 158 -20.60 8.97 -0.42
CA LEU A 158 -19.92 8.60 -1.65
C LEU A 158 -19.26 7.22 -1.56
N GLY A 159 -18.60 6.92 -0.44
CA GLY A 159 -17.97 5.60 -0.23
C GLY A 159 -18.99 4.46 -0.28
N MET A 160 -20.12 4.61 0.39
CA MET A 160 -21.22 3.62 0.37
C MET A 160 -21.81 3.46 -1.04
N PHE A 161 -22.02 4.56 -1.74
CA PHE A 161 -22.50 4.55 -3.13
C PHE A 161 -21.56 3.77 -4.05
N ILE A 162 -20.25 4.08 -4.01
CA ILE A 162 -19.24 3.38 -4.82
C ILE A 162 -19.21 1.89 -4.47
N GLN A 163 -19.24 1.52 -3.18
CA GLN A 163 -19.27 0.13 -2.75
C GLN A 163 -20.52 -0.60 -3.30
N GLN A 164 -21.69 0.01 -3.22
CA GLN A 164 -22.93 -0.56 -3.78
C GLN A 164 -22.81 -0.78 -5.27
N LYS A 165 -22.26 0.18 -6.04
CA LYS A 165 -22.04 0.04 -7.48
C LYS A 165 -21.07 -1.09 -7.81
N MET A 166 -19.95 -1.20 -7.07
CA MET A 166 -19.00 -2.31 -7.22
C MET A 166 -19.66 -3.67 -6.98
N MET A 167 -20.45 -3.81 -5.93
CA MET A 167 -21.14 -5.07 -5.60
C MET A 167 -22.17 -5.48 -6.65
N ALA A 168 -22.75 -4.53 -7.39
CA ALA A 168 -23.72 -4.81 -8.44
C ALA A 168 -23.10 -5.19 -9.79
N LEU A 169 -21.80 -4.90 -10.02
CA LEU A 169 -21.13 -5.15 -11.30
C LEU A 169 -21.22 -6.59 -11.80
N PRO A 170 -20.99 -7.65 -10.98
CA PRO A 170 -21.03 -9.02 -11.45
C PRO A 170 -22.37 -9.45 -12.07
N MET A 171 -23.46 -8.78 -11.69
CA MET A 171 -24.82 -9.04 -12.18
C MET A 171 -25.24 -8.08 -13.30
N SER A 172 -24.42 -7.10 -13.64
CA SER A 172 -24.71 -6.07 -14.62
C SER A 172 -24.22 -6.47 -16.01
N LYS A 173 -25.02 -6.21 -17.05
CA LYS A 173 -24.59 -6.45 -18.44
C LYS A 173 -23.71 -5.34 -18.99
N ALA A 174 -23.96 -4.11 -18.55
CA ALA A 174 -23.21 -2.93 -18.95
C ALA A 174 -23.00 -1.99 -17.76
N LEU A 175 -21.95 -1.21 -17.81
CA LEU A 175 -21.66 -0.10 -16.91
C LEU A 175 -21.80 1.20 -17.70
N SER A 176 -22.66 2.12 -17.25
CA SER A 176 -22.85 3.42 -17.88
C SER A 176 -22.50 4.55 -16.93
N TYR A 177 -22.04 5.65 -17.51
CA TYR A 177 -21.79 6.91 -16.83
C TYR A 177 -22.47 8.05 -17.57
N THR A 178 -23.11 8.94 -16.81
CA THR A 178 -23.44 10.28 -17.30
C THR A 178 -22.32 11.20 -16.86
N VAL A 179 -21.68 11.86 -17.80
CA VAL A 179 -20.61 12.84 -17.54
C VAL A 179 -20.99 14.19 -18.13
N LEU A 180 -20.46 15.30 -17.56
CA LEU A 180 -20.45 16.59 -18.25
C LEU A 180 -19.10 16.71 -18.96
N ARG A 181 -19.14 16.81 -20.27
CA ARG A 181 -17.98 16.98 -21.16
C ARG A 181 -17.99 18.34 -21.80
N THR A 182 -16.85 19.01 -21.85
CA THR A 182 -16.71 20.31 -22.50
C THR A 182 -16.75 20.12 -24.02
N ASP A 183 -17.67 20.80 -24.68
CA ASP A 183 -17.75 20.79 -26.14
C ASP A 183 -16.77 21.79 -26.79
N SER A 184 -16.77 21.82 -28.13
CA SER A 184 -15.92 22.73 -28.92
C SER A 184 -16.17 24.21 -28.68
N THR A 185 -17.28 24.58 -28.04
CA THR A 185 -17.63 25.98 -27.68
C THR A 185 -17.23 26.32 -26.26
N GLY A 186 -16.68 25.36 -25.47
CA GLY A 186 -16.36 25.53 -24.06
C GLY A 186 -17.54 25.28 -23.13
N ALA A 187 -18.70 24.85 -23.62
CA ALA A 187 -19.87 24.57 -22.80
C ALA A 187 -19.87 23.12 -22.29
N LEU A 188 -20.24 22.95 -21.03
CA LEU A 188 -20.44 21.62 -20.43
C LEU A 188 -21.76 21.02 -20.92
N LYS A 189 -21.71 19.83 -21.51
CA LYS A 189 -22.88 19.09 -21.97
C LYS A 189 -22.91 17.66 -21.40
N PRO A 190 -24.08 17.14 -21.08
CA PRO A 190 -24.22 15.77 -20.64
C PRO A 190 -23.91 14.80 -21.79
N VAL A 191 -23.08 13.79 -21.50
CA VAL A 191 -22.72 12.71 -22.42
C VAL A 191 -22.92 11.39 -21.69
N GLU A 192 -23.59 10.43 -22.35
CA GLU A 192 -23.71 9.07 -21.86
C GLU A 192 -22.58 8.22 -22.43
N LEU A 193 -21.82 7.61 -21.53
CA LEU A 193 -20.75 6.67 -21.85
C LEU A 193 -21.16 5.28 -21.36
N SER A 194 -20.87 4.23 -22.10
CA SER A 194 -21.21 2.87 -21.67
C SER A 194 -20.31 1.82 -22.31
N ALA A 195 -20.01 0.77 -21.54
CA ALA A 195 -19.32 -0.42 -22.03
C ALA A 195 -19.90 -1.69 -21.40
N PRO A 196 -19.80 -2.86 -22.08
CA PRO A 196 -20.13 -4.15 -21.48
C PRO A 196 -19.29 -4.42 -20.23
N VAL A 197 -19.89 -4.94 -19.15
CA VAL A 197 -19.15 -5.30 -17.95
C VAL A 197 -18.32 -6.53 -18.21
N THR A 198 -17.02 -6.41 -17.97
CA THR A 198 -16.04 -7.51 -18.07
C THR A 198 -15.12 -7.48 -16.87
N GLN A 199 -14.55 -8.64 -16.52
CA GLN A 199 -13.43 -8.67 -15.58
C GLN A 199 -12.18 -8.12 -16.26
N VAL A 200 -11.39 -7.37 -15.51
CA VAL A 200 -10.14 -6.76 -15.96
C VAL A 200 -9.01 -7.14 -15.03
N GLU A 201 -7.76 -7.13 -15.51
CA GLU A 201 -6.61 -7.32 -14.64
C GLU A 201 -6.46 -6.12 -13.73
N LEU A 202 -6.47 -6.40 -12.44
CA LEU A 202 -6.19 -5.45 -11.36
C LEU A 202 -4.91 -5.85 -10.63
N SER A 203 -4.29 -4.93 -9.93
CA SER A 203 -3.16 -5.24 -9.06
C SER A 203 -3.38 -4.68 -7.66
N ARG A 204 -2.91 -5.46 -6.67
CA ARG A 204 -2.76 -5.01 -5.28
C ARG A 204 -1.29 -5.01 -4.93
N LYS A 205 -0.85 -3.99 -4.22
CA LYS A 205 0.55 -3.87 -3.78
C LYS A 205 0.68 -4.12 -2.29
N HIS A 206 1.84 -4.68 -1.92
CA HIS A 206 2.22 -4.90 -0.53
C HIS A 206 1.18 -5.72 0.25
N MET A 207 0.77 -6.86 -0.33
CA MET A 207 -0.20 -7.75 0.30
C MET A 207 0.47 -8.60 1.38
N LEU A 208 -0.17 -8.62 2.56
CA LEU A 208 0.23 -9.43 3.71
C LEU A 208 -0.89 -10.42 4.03
N THR A 209 -0.56 -11.69 4.14
CA THR A 209 -1.51 -12.73 4.56
C THR A 209 -0.83 -13.69 5.52
N PHE A 210 -1.56 -14.16 6.53
CA PHE A 210 -1.04 -15.23 7.37
C PHE A 210 -0.89 -16.51 6.55
N ASP A 211 0.25 -17.17 6.69
CA ASP A 211 0.45 -18.47 6.08
C ASP A 211 -0.30 -19.53 6.90
N THR A 212 -1.28 -20.18 6.28
CA THR A 212 -2.06 -21.26 6.90
C THR A 212 -1.26 -22.56 7.08
N GLU A 213 -0.15 -22.68 6.36
CA GLU A 213 0.77 -23.81 6.40
C GLU A 213 2.08 -23.46 7.14
N ALA A 214 2.07 -22.38 7.94
CA ALA A 214 3.23 -21.98 8.72
C ALA A 214 3.68 -23.10 9.67
N THR A 215 4.98 -23.35 9.70
CA THR A 215 5.60 -24.34 10.57
C THR A 215 5.51 -23.94 12.04
N GLU A 216 5.65 -24.89 12.95
CA GLU A 216 5.70 -24.64 14.40
C GLU A 216 6.82 -23.62 14.74
N ALA A 217 7.97 -23.71 14.09
CA ALA A 217 9.08 -22.78 14.29
C ALA A 217 8.73 -21.34 13.88
N GLN A 218 8.05 -21.17 12.74
CA GLN A 218 7.58 -19.85 12.29
C GLN A 218 6.51 -19.29 13.24
N LEU A 219 5.61 -20.13 13.73
CA LEU A 219 4.59 -19.74 14.69
C LEU A 219 5.20 -19.33 16.04
N ALA A 220 6.15 -20.10 16.54
CA ALA A 220 6.87 -19.78 17.77
C ALA A 220 7.66 -18.45 17.66
N LEU A 221 8.32 -18.24 16.51
CA LEU A 221 9.04 -16.98 16.26
C LEU A 221 8.08 -15.79 16.18
N ARG A 222 6.94 -15.95 15.52
CA ARG A 222 5.87 -14.94 15.45
C ARG A 222 5.32 -14.60 16.83
N GLU A 223 5.08 -15.61 17.66
CA GLU A 223 4.61 -15.43 19.03
C GLU A 223 5.64 -14.66 19.86
N ALA A 224 6.92 -15.01 19.77
CA ALA A 224 8.00 -14.28 20.42
C ALA A 224 8.09 -12.84 19.96
N TRP A 225 7.86 -12.57 18.67
CA TRP A 225 7.88 -11.23 18.09
C TRP A 225 6.69 -10.36 18.52
N LEU A 226 5.49 -10.91 18.65
CA LEU A 226 4.26 -10.18 18.97
C LEU A 226 4.00 -10.01 20.48
N LYS A 227 4.76 -10.67 21.34
CA LYS A 227 4.57 -10.62 22.81
C LYS A 227 5.18 -9.39 23.50
N GLU A 228 5.91 -8.53 22.82
CA GLU A 228 6.55 -7.33 23.41
C GLU A 228 5.70 -6.08 23.36
#